data_d08c6fc1e7f26376c6e8d30a0054e391
#
_entry.id   d08c6fc1e7f26376c6e8d30a0054e391
#
_cell.length_a   1.000
_cell.length_b   1.000
_cell.length_c   1.000
_cell.angle_alpha   90.00
_cell.angle_beta   90.00
_cell.angle_gamma   90.00
#
_symmetry.space_group_name_H-M   'P 1'
#
loop_
_entity.id
_entity.type
_entity.pdbx_description
1 polymer ?
#
loop_
_entity_poly.entity_id
_entity_poly.type
_entity_poly.pdbx_seq_one_letter_code
_entity_poly.pdbx_strand_id
1 'polypeptide(L)'
;MGNQCCASPNEQKNLHRETVPPQNYNSNNIYTNSNNYLKSQLNNNNKSLNPNNNITITTSNKLYNNNNKKISTPDEDQNKLLLLDNDSERNENTKRASLGTSVVNSNSGGRLSQKTSEIHGNGDLQNINELVSINPFKLKHSFVAHDKIIVSMIELKNKMIATGSYDKTIKLWALDNGKEIHEQTINEDGKVFSLLEFDDNMLLSAIDKTPDDIQEINQISKDDILIRLWDLNSQDNKSVFDFKGHSLRVNALVKCNDKFFASCSNDNTIIIWDYVFRQKRNTLQGHTDCILCMILLKDGTLCSGSADTTIKIWDWNKGNCINTLSGHNHWVKCLTQLSNGYIISGSQDNIIKIWDGNRNIADLQEHNRSVRSICQIGNTNYIATASFDHTIKIWDINKSTSVQTLEGHSSSVINVIYHSDEYLISSSNDKTIKIWSNH
;
A
#
# COMPACT_ATOMS: atom_id res chain seq x y z
N MET A 1 61.19 -37.97 -11.28
CA MET A 1 61.28 -38.19 -12.76
C MET A 1 60.20 -37.31 -13.31
N GLY A 2 60.45 -36.14 -13.79
CA GLY A 2 61.22 -35.64 -14.94
C GLY A 2 60.26 -35.52 -16.09
N ASN A 3 60.04 -34.51 -16.72
CA ASN A 3 60.61 -33.34 -17.35
C ASN A 3 59.48 -32.45 -17.86
N GLN A 4 59.48 -31.13 -17.75
CA GLN A 4 60.15 -30.12 -18.59
C GLN A 4 59.87 -30.32 -20.12
N CYS A 5 59.34 -29.36 -20.81
CA CYS A 5 59.91 -28.13 -21.44
C CYS A 5 58.88 -27.64 -22.48
N CYS A 6 58.71 -26.47 -22.78
CA CYS A 6 59.31 -25.24 -23.32
C CYS A 6 58.35 -24.60 -24.32
N ALA A 7 58.02 -23.36 -24.15
CA ALA A 7 58.48 -22.09 -24.77
C ALA A 7 57.96 -21.77 -26.17
N SER A 8 57.16 -20.74 -26.25
CA SER A 8 56.94 -19.55 -27.12
C SER A 8 57.71 -19.47 -28.51
N PRO A 9 57.49 -18.51 -29.46
CA PRO A 9 56.99 -17.13 -29.29
C PRO A 9 56.11 -16.54 -30.46
N ASN A 10 55.60 -15.32 -30.18
CA ASN A 10 55.36 -14.17 -31.07
C ASN A 10 54.55 -14.29 -32.37
N GLU A 11 53.43 -13.57 -32.40
CA GLU A 11 53.14 -12.64 -33.51
C GLU A 11 52.32 -11.43 -33.01
N GLN A 12 52.98 -10.25 -33.05
CA GLN A 12 52.39 -8.93 -32.95
C GLN A 12 51.62 -8.61 -34.23
N LYS A 13 50.35 -8.20 -34.14
CA LYS A 13 49.71 -7.36 -35.17
C LYS A 13 49.18 -6.09 -34.52
N ASN A 14 49.84 -4.99 -34.88
CA ASN A 14 49.44 -3.61 -34.67
C ASN A 14 48.07 -3.34 -35.30
N LEU A 15 47.11 -2.78 -34.50
CA LEU A 15 45.96 -2.06 -35.02
C LEU A 15 45.93 -0.69 -34.36
N HIS A 16 46.09 0.33 -35.20
CA HIS A 16 46.05 1.75 -34.88
C HIS A 16 44.74 2.10 -34.17
N ARG A 17 44.86 2.72 -32.99
CA ARG A 17 43.80 3.48 -32.36
C ARG A 17 43.84 4.90 -32.88
N GLU A 18 42.85 5.28 -33.65
CA GLU A 18 42.54 6.68 -33.90
C GLU A 18 41.86 7.29 -32.66
N THR A 19 42.50 8.29 -32.10
CA THR A 19 41.97 9.12 -30.99
C THR A 19 41.11 10.23 -31.58
N VAL A 20 39.79 10.19 -31.26
CA VAL A 20 38.86 11.30 -31.50
C VAL A 20 38.90 12.24 -30.29
N PRO A 21 39.07 13.55 -30.45
CA PRO A 21 39.08 14.49 -29.32
C PRO A 21 37.70 14.71 -28.73
N PRO A 22 37.59 15.07 -27.43
CA PRO A 22 36.31 15.26 -26.76
C PRO A 22 35.61 16.54 -27.25
N GLN A 23 34.39 16.39 -27.73
CA GLN A 23 33.54 17.53 -28.04
C GLN A 23 32.91 18.05 -26.74
N ASN A 24 33.16 19.32 -26.46
CA ASN A 24 32.51 20.09 -25.41
C ASN A 24 31.02 20.26 -25.73
N TYR A 25 30.15 19.61 -25.00
CA TYR A 25 28.72 19.91 -25.01
C TYR A 25 28.42 21.06 -24.06
N ASN A 26 28.06 22.19 -24.65
CA ASN A 26 27.62 23.41 -23.98
C ASN A 26 26.15 23.23 -23.52
N SER A 27 25.95 23.22 -22.21
CA SER A 27 24.66 22.88 -21.53
C SER A 27 23.61 23.99 -21.56
N ASN A 28 23.71 24.98 -22.46
CA ASN A 28 22.80 26.17 -22.44
C ASN A 28 21.68 26.18 -23.51
N ASN A 29 21.45 25.07 -24.26
CA ASN A 29 20.46 25.08 -25.36
C ASN A 29 19.20 24.23 -25.11
N ILE A 30 18.91 23.74 -23.91
CA ILE A 30 17.75 22.88 -23.65
C ILE A 30 16.54 23.65 -23.07
N TYR A 31 16.72 24.91 -22.62
CA TYR A 31 15.66 25.69 -21.99
C TYR A 31 14.84 26.59 -22.94
N THR A 32 15.15 26.68 -24.22
CA THR A 32 14.44 27.55 -25.15
C THR A 32 13.32 26.89 -25.95
N ASN A 33 13.25 25.56 -26.03
CA ASN A 33 12.24 24.89 -26.86
C ASN A 33 10.91 24.59 -26.16
N SER A 34 10.87 24.60 -24.82
CA SER A 34 9.61 24.33 -24.09
C SER A 34 8.65 25.53 -24.06
N ASN A 35 9.17 26.75 -24.18
CA ASN A 35 8.35 27.97 -24.17
C ASN A 35 7.68 28.29 -25.52
N ASN A 36 8.16 27.71 -26.61
CA ASN A 36 7.59 27.93 -27.94
C ASN A 36 6.41 26.97 -28.24
N TYR A 37 6.36 25.80 -27.59
CA TYR A 37 5.25 24.86 -27.75
C TYR A 37 3.98 25.34 -26.99
N LEU A 38 4.16 25.95 -25.84
CA LEU A 38 3.04 26.55 -25.07
C LEU A 38 2.45 27.81 -25.73
N LYS A 39 3.26 28.59 -26.45
CA LYS A 39 2.77 29.76 -27.21
C LYS A 39 1.97 29.41 -28.46
N SER A 40 2.20 28.26 -29.08
CA SER A 40 1.44 27.83 -30.26
C SER A 40 0.06 27.26 -29.90
N GLN A 41 -0.13 26.71 -28.70
CA GLN A 41 -1.43 26.21 -28.24
C GLN A 41 -2.38 27.32 -27.74
N LEU A 42 -1.83 28.43 -27.26
CA LEU A 42 -2.61 29.58 -26.79
C LEU A 42 -3.19 30.44 -27.93
N ASN A 43 -2.62 30.38 -29.13
CA ASN A 43 -3.08 31.16 -30.27
C ASN A 43 -4.26 30.51 -31.08
N ASN A 44 -4.55 29.24 -30.82
CA ASN A 44 -5.64 28.55 -31.55
C ASN A 44 -7.02 28.58 -30.85
N ASN A 45 -7.09 29.08 -29.61
CA ASN A 45 -8.35 29.13 -28.85
C ASN A 45 -8.97 30.54 -28.70
N ASN A 46 -8.42 31.57 -29.37
CA ASN A 46 -8.95 32.94 -29.32
C ASN A 46 -9.71 33.35 -30.59
N LYS A 47 -10.77 32.62 -30.92
CA LYS A 47 -11.85 33.15 -31.78
C LYS A 47 -13.19 33.01 -31.06
N SER A 48 -13.52 34.02 -30.29
CA SER A 48 -14.81 34.45 -29.75
C SER A 48 -14.74 34.82 -28.27
N LEU A 49 -14.25 35.98 -27.93
CA LEU A 49 -14.59 36.67 -26.67
C LEU A 49 -14.45 38.20 -26.89
N ASN A 50 -15.44 38.92 -26.42
CA ASN A 50 -15.73 40.33 -26.51
C ASN A 50 -14.63 41.21 -25.85
N PRO A 51 -14.25 42.40 -26.40
CA PRO A 51 -13.03 43.12 -26.03
C PRO A 51 -13.20 44.14 -24.89
N ASN A 52 -13.77 43.76 -23.74
CA ASN A 52 -13.92 44.72 -22.61
C ASN A 52 -13.70 44.10 -21.21
N ASN A 53 -12.70 43.22 -21.03
CA ASN A 53 -12.25 42.91 -19.69
C ASN A 53 -10.73 42.80 -19.68
N ASN A 54 -10.08 43.85 -19.14
CA ASN A 54 -8.67 43.88 -18.83
C ASN A 54 -8.38 42.94 -17.63
N ILE A 55 -7.75 41.80 -17.89
CA ILE A 55 -7.16 40.95 -16.84
C ILE A 55 -5.66 41.20 -16.82
N THR A 56 -5.20 41.84 -15.77
CA THR A 56 -3.77 42.02 -15.49
C THR A 56 -3.25 40.76 -14.79
N ILE A 57 -2.40 40.00 -15.46
CA ILE A 57 -1.71 38.86 -14.85
C ILE A 57 -0.45 39.37 -14.17
N THR A 58 -0.49 39.47 -12.85
CA THR A 58 0.72 39.64 -12.03
C THR A 58 1.16 38.27 -11.55
N THR A 59 2.42 37.94 -11.81
CA THR A 59 3.09 36.71 -11.37
C THR A 59 3.39 36.79 -9.86
N SER A 60 2.41 36.47 -9.03
CA SER A 60 2.63 36.13 -7.62
C SER A 60 1.56 35.12 -7.23
N ASN A 61 2.00 33.97 -6.78
CA ASN A 61 1.22 32.78 -6.44
C ASN A 61 0.34 32.98 -5.19
N LYS A 62 -0.63 33.91 -5.21
CA LYS A 62 -1.70 33.99 -4.20
C LYS A 62 -2.95 34.55 -4.83
N LEU A 63 -3.95 33.68 -5.06
CA LEU A 63 -5.31 34.07 -5.41
C LEU A 63 -6.11 34.32 -4.12
N TYR A 64 -6.52 35.56 -3.89
CA TYR A 64 -7.50 35.92 -2.86
C TYR A 64 -8.85 36.20 -3.51
N ASN A 65 -9.90 35.61 -3.01
CA ASN A 65 -11.26 35.97 -3.37
C ASN A 65 -11.77 37.03 -2.38
N ASN A 66 -12.50 38.05 -2.88
CA ASN A 66 -12.99 39.20 -2.12
C ASN A 66 -13.96 38.86 -0.96
N ASN A 67 -14.17 37.58 -0.61
CA ASN A 67 -15.04 37.13 0.48
C ASN A 67 -14.31 36.50 1.66
N ASN A 68 -13.04 36.82 1.91
CA ASN A 68 -12.28 36.39 3.09
C ASN A 68 -12.35 34.88 3.42
N LYS A 69 -12.50 34.00 2.45
CA LYS A 69 -12.28 32.56 2.64
C LYS A 69 -10.99 32.14 1.97
N LYS A 70 -10.06 31.68 2.76
CA LYS A 70 -8.80 31.07 2.33
C LYS A 70 -9.14 29.79 1.53
N ILE A 71 -8.77 29.75 0.24
CA ILE A 71 -8.88 28.52 -0.56
C ILE A 71 -7.59 27.77 -0.28
N SER A 72 -7.70 26.58 0.31
CA SER A 72 -6.56 25.69 0.55
C SER A 72 -5.93 25.28 -0.78
N THR A 73 -4.61 25.40 -0.87
CA THR A 73 -3.84 24.88 -2.00
C THR A 73 -3.64 23.37 -1.83
N PRO A 74 -3.39 22.59 -2.91
CA PRO A 74 -3.13 21.15 -2.81
C PRO A 74 -1.98 20.76 -1.87
N ASP A 75 -1.06 21.68 -1.59
CA ASP A 75 0.09 21.46 -0.71
C ASP A 75 -0.27 21.38 0.79
N GLU A 76 -1.39 22.00 1.23
CA GLU A 76 -1.83 21.90 2.64
C GLU A 76 -2.36 20.49 2.97
N ASP A 77 -2.91 19.76 1.98
CA ASP A 77 -3.39 18.41 2.18
C ASP A 77 -2.25 17.36 2.18
N GLN A 78 -1.14 17.62 1.47
CA GLN A 78 0.04 16.76 1.51
C GLN A 78 0.80 16.88 2.84
N ASN A 79 0.87 18.09 3.43
CA ASN A 79 1.41 18.27 4.77
C ASN A 79 0.53 17.63 5.86
N LYS A 80 -0.79 17.57 5.66
CA LYS A 80 -1.68 16.78 6.53
C LYS A 80 -1.39 15.28 6.50
N LEU A 81 -0.89 14.75 5.37
CA LEU A 81 -0.53 13.33 5.26
C LEU A 81 0.66 12.96 6.17
N LEU A 82 1.61 13.89 6.35
CA LEU A 82 2.74 13.73 7.29
C LEU A 82 2.31 13.89 8.76
N LEU A 83 1.22 14.65 9.02
CA LEU A 83 0.73 14.92 10.37
C LEU A 83 -0.35 13.94 10.86
N LEU A 84 -1.06 13.25 9.96
CA LEU A 84 -2.15 12.33 10.34
C LEU A 84 -1.64 11.02 10.98
N ASP A 85 -0.37 10.71 10.89
CA ASP A 85 0.23 9.60 11.63
C ASP A 85 0.57 9.97 13.10
N ASN A 86 0.48 11.26 13.50
CA ASN A 86 0.81 11.76 14.85
C ASN A 86 -0.40 12.11 15.73
N ASP A 87 -1.65 12.05 15.21
CA ASP A 87 -2.84 12.34 16.01
C ASP A 87 -3.33 11.14 16.84
N SER A 88 -2.45 10.62 17.69
CA SER A 88 -2.85 9.88 18.88
C SER A 88 -2.49 10.73 20.10
N GLU A 89 -3.49 11.22 20.79
CA GLU A 89 -3.49 11.94 22.06
C GLU A 89 -3.84 13.45 21.97
N ARG A 90 -5.11 13.74 21.74
CA ARG A 90 -5.77 14.86 22.39
C ARG A 90 -7.07 14.40 23.04
N ASN A 91 -7.05 14.47 24.35
CA ASN A 91 -8.15 14.23 25.27
C ASN A 91 -9.49 14.82 24.81
N GLU A 92 -10.50 14.00 24.61
CA GLU A 92 -11.89 14.40 24.74
C GLU A 92 -12.47 13.94 26.07
N ASN A 93 -12.23 14.74 27.10
CA ASN A 93 -13.12 14.85 28.25
C ASN A 93 -14.04 16.03 27.96
N THR A 94 -15.30 15.77 27.58
CA THR A 94 -16.45 16.56 28.01
C THR A 94 -17.78 15.96 27.52
N LYS A 95 -18.63 15.68 28.55
CA LYS A 95 -20.10 15.74 28.59
C LYS A 95 -20.90 14.60 27.95
N ARG A 96 -21.17 13.60 28.81
CA ARG A 96 -22.43 12.87 28.83
C ARG A 96 -23.57 13.84 29.17
N ALA A 97 -24.58 13.89 28.32
CA ALA A 97 -25.93 14.34 28.67
C ALA A 97 -26.88 13.18 28.35
N SER A 98 -27.55 12.72 29.40
CA SER A 98 -28.60 11.72 29.43
C SER A 98 -29.90 12.25 28.86
N LEU A 99 -30.60 11.46 28.04
CA LEU A 99 -32.05 11.52 27.81
C LEU A 99 -32.46 10.11 27.39
N GLY A 100 -33.17 9.42 28.12
CA GLY A 100 -34.53 9.34 28.47
C GLY A 100 -35.25 8.30 27.59
N THR A 101 -35.50 7.11 28.17
CA THR A 101 -36.29 5.99 27.65
C THR A 101 -37.73 6.38 27.33
N SER A 102 -38.30 5.84 26.25
CA SER A 102 -39.72 5.48 26.21
C SER A 102 -39.91 4.21 25.37
N VAL A 103 -40.37 3.18 26.08
CA VAL A 103 -40.89 1.90 25.59
C VAL A 103 -42.28 2.13 25.04
N VAL A 104 -42.61 1.64 23.86
CA VAL A 104 -44.00 1.37 23.46
C VAL A 104 -44.05 -0.03 22.84
N ASN A 105 -44.70 -0.93 23.56
CA ASN A 105 -45.19 -2.22 23.07
C ASN A 105 -46.43 -2.01 22.19
N SER A 106 -46.51 -2.71 21.07
CA SER A 106 -47.79 -3.11 20.51
C SER A 106 -47.69 -4.45 19.79
N ASN A 107 -48.32 -5.45 20.38
CA ASN A 107 -48.69 -6.73 19.76
C ASN A 107 -49.76 -6.53 18.69
N SER A 108 -49.62 -7.22 17.55
CA SER A 108 -50.80 -7.77 16.87
C SER A 108 -50.38 -8.95 15.97
N GLY A 109 -51.01 -10.08 16.25
CA GLY A 109 -50.83 -11.34 15.55
C GLY A 109 -51.58 -11.34 14.20
N GLY A 110 -51.07 -12.11 13.28
CA GLY A 110 -51.70 -12.42 11.99
C GLY A 110 -51.22 -13.78 11.48
N ARG A 111 -52.08 -14.75 11.67
CA ARG A 111 -51.99 -16.14 11.20
C ARG A 111 -52.40 -16.16 9.73
N LEU A 112 -51.58 -16.70 8.81
CA LEU A 112 -52.08 -17.15 7.51
C LEU A 112 -51.32 -18.40 7.02
N SER A 113 -52.11 -19.39 6.90
CA SER A 113 -52.18 -20.69 6.23
C SER A 113 -51.09 -21.08 5.21
N GLN A 114 -50.70 -22.34 5.38
CA GLN A 114 -50.01 -23.20 4.43
C GLN A 114 -50.81 -23.38 3.13
N LYS A 115 -50.13 -23.36 2.00
CA LYS A 115 -50.49 -24.09 0.79
C LYS A 115 -49.27 -24.84 0.28
N THR A 116 -49.31 -26.12 0.38
CA THR A 116 -48.47 -27.14 -0.27
C THR A 116 -48.84 -27.21 -1.76
N SER A 117 -47.85 -27.11 -2.61
CA SER A 117 -47.96 -27.64 -3.97
C SER A 117 -46.67 -28.48 -4.25
N GLU A 118 -46.88 -29.79 -4.31
CA GLU A 118 -45.89 -30.76 -4.77
C GLU A 118 -45.59 -30.56 -6.25
N ILE A 119 -44.31 -30.42 -6.60
CA ILE A 119 -43.85 -30.64 -7.97
C ILE A 119 -42.75 -31.69 -7.90
N HIS A 120 -43.06 -32.87 -8.47
CA HIS A 120 -42.07 -33.90 -8.77
C HIS A 120 -41.22 -33.49 -9.96
N GLY A 121 -39.89 -33.55 -9.80
CA GLY A 121 -38.93 -33.41 -10.88
C GLY A 121 -37.57 -33.91 -10.42
N ASN A 122 -37.27 -35.17 -10.78
CA ASN A 122 -35.96 -35.79 -10.59
C ASN A 122 -34.87 -35.02 -11.35
N GLY A 123 -33.77 -34.71 -10.67
CA GLY A 123 -32.56 -34.16 -11.28
C GLY A 123 -31.51 -33.95 -10.20
N ASP A 124 -30.74 -35.00 -9.88
CA ASP A 124 -29.58 -34.95 -9.00
C ASP A 124 -28.54 -33.92 -9.46
N LEU A 125 -28.40 -32.80 -8.75
CA LEU A 125 -27.18 -32.04 -8.59
C LEU A 125 -27.17 -31.56 -7.15
N GLN A 126 -26.69 -32.43 -6.27
CA GLN A 126 -26.32 -32.05 -4.92
C GLN A 126 -25.12 -31.07 -5.01
N ASN A 127 -25.41 -29.79 -5.11
CA ASN A 127 -24.46 -28.76 -4.78
C ASN A 127 -24.40 -28.69 -3.25
N ILE A 128 -23.55 -29.55 -2.66
CA ILE A 128 -23.19 -29.47 -1.25
C ILE A 128 -22.29 -28.24 -1.09
N ASN A 129 -22.87 -27.06 -1.07
CA ASN A 129 -22.27 -25.93 -0.41
C ASN A 129 -22.39 -26.21 1.09
N GLU A 130 -21.50 -27.05 1.62
CA GLU A 130 -21.24 -27.08 3.06
C GLU A 130 -20.95 -25.65 3.49
N LEU A 131 -21.84 -25.12 4.31
CA LEU A 131 -21.62 -23.91 5.09
C LEU A 131 -20.49 -24.19 6.07
N VAL A 132 -19.25 -24.12 5.60
CA VAL A 132 -18.09 -24.14 6.48
C VAL A 132 -18.13 -22.84 7.26
N SER A 133 -18.73 -22.86 8.44
CA SER A 133 -18.65 -21.74 9.37
C SER A 133 -17.24 -21.70 9.94
N ILE A 134 -16.59 -20.53 9.86
CA ILE A 134 -15.30 -20.34 10.50
C ILE A 134 -15.48 -20.32 12.02
N ASN A 135 -14.61 -21.06 12.74
CA ASN A 135 -14.56 -20.94 14.19
C ASN A 135 -14.15 -19.52 14.61
N PRO A 136 -14.72 -18.98 15.68
CA PRO A 136 -14.41 -17.63 16.11
C PRO A 136 -12.95 -17.52 16.59
N PHE A 137 -12.27 -16.48 16.12
CA PHE A 137 -10.92 -16.14 16.56
C PHE A 137 -10.96 -15.56 17.99
N LYS A 138 -9.97 -15.96 18.80
CA LYS A 138 -9.75 -15.45 20.15
C LYS A 138 -8.32 -14.95 20.28
N LEU A 139 -8.11 -13.92 21.11
CA LEU A 139 -6.79 -13.45 21.44
C LEU A 139 -6.01 -14.57 22.14
N LYS A 140 -4.92 -15.02 21.51
CA LYS A 140 -4.03 -16.03 22.02
C LYS A 140 -2.84 -15.40 22.75
N HIS A 141 -2.25 -14.38 22.14
CA HIS A 141 -1.07 -13.71 22.68
C HIS A 141 -0.98 -12.24 22.28
N SER A 142 -0.28 -11.43 23.08
CA SER A 142 -0.06 -10.00 22.80
C SER A 142 1.27 -9.56 23.40
N PHE A 143 2.08 -8.86 22.63
CA PHE A 143 3.37 -8.36 23.08
C PHE A 143 3.71 -6.99 22.48
N VAL A 144 4.56 -6.23 23.18
CA VAL A 144 5.11 -4.97 22.67
C VAL A 144 6.29 -5.30 21.77
N ALA A 145 6.12 -5.05 20.47
CA ALA A 145 7.11 -5.42 19.46
C ALA A 145 8.12 -4.30 19.20
N HIS A 146 7.66 -3.05 19.20
CA HIS A 146 8.45 -1.88 18.83
C HIS A 146 8.25 -0.71 19.80
N ASP A 147 9.17 0.26 19.77
CA ASP A 147 9.07 1.49 20.58
C ASP A 147 8.16 2.57 19.95
N LYS A 148 7.88 2.45 18.64
CA LYS A 148 6.96 3.32 17.89
C LYS A 148 6.00 2.48 17.04
N ILE A 149 5.20 3.15 16.22
CA ILE A 149 4.17 2.58 15.34
C ILE A 149 4.77 1.51 14.40
N ILE A 150 4.09 0.39 14.28
CA ILE A 150 4.42 -0.71 13.35
C ILE A 150 3.62 -0.49 12.07
N VAL A 151 4.28 -0.12 10.98
CA VAL A 151 3.62 0.27 9.73
C VAL A 151 3.58 -0.84 8.70
N SER A 152 4.57 -1.74 8.75
CA SER A 152 4.69 -2.88 7.83
C SER A 152 4.83 -4.18 8.59
N MET A 153 4.16 -5.20 8.12
CA MET A 153 4.24 -6.55 8.66
C MET A 153 4.02 -7.56 7.54
N ILE A 154 4.93 -8.50 7.38
CA ILE A 154 4.85 -9.57 6.39
C ILE A 154 5.25 -10.90 7.01
N GLU A 155 4.73 -12.00 6.46
CA GLU A 155 5.26 -13.35 6.69
C GLU A 155 6.35 -13.63 5.66
N LEU A 156 7.48 -14.17 6.12
CA LEU A 156 8.59 -14.62 5.30
C LEU A 156 8.39 -16.09 4.89
N LYS A 157 9.08 -16.53 3.84
CA LYS A 157 9.00 -17.94 3.36
C LYS A 157 9.39 -18.97 4.41
N ASN A 158 10.26 -18.61 5.33
CA ASN A 158 10.65 -19.45 6.47
C ASN A 158 9.65 -19.39 7.63
N LYS A 159 8.45 -18.82 7.42
CA LYS A 159 7.39 -18.61 8.41
C LYS A 159 7.70 -17.63 9.53
N MET A 160 8.79 -16.91 9.46
CA MET A 160 9.04 -15.81 10.38
C MET A 160 8.18 -14.61 10.00
N ILE A 161 7.90 -13.75 10.97
CA ILE A 161 7.24 -12.47 10.76
C ILE A 161 8.31 -11.39 10.73
N ALA A 162 8.33 -10.57 9.67
CA ALA A 162 9.13 -9.36 9.62
C ALA A 162 8.24 -8.14 9.85
N THR A 163 8.70 -7.24 10.72
CA THR A 163 8.00 -6.01 11.08
C THR A 163 8.88 -4.80 10.88
N GLY A 164 8.31 -3.74 10.28
CA GLY A 164 8.97 -2.45 10.06
C GLY A 164 8.27 -1.34 10.82
N SER A 165 9.05 -0.44 11.44
CA SER A 165 8.51 0.55 12.37
C SER A 165 9.10 1.96 12.16
N TYR A 166 8.38 2.94 12.71
CA TYR A 166 8.86 4.32 12.87
C TYR A 166 10.00 4.45 13.88
N ASP A 167 10.27 3.42 14.70
CA ASP A 167 11.44 3.38 15.57
C ASP A 167 12.76 3.13 14.82
N LYS A 168 12.69 3.05 13.49
CA LYS A 168 13.81 2.84 12.58
C LYS A 168 14.42 1.44 12.72
N THR A 169 13.62 0.46 13.07
CA THR A 169 14.06 -0.92 13.12
C THR A 169 13.20 -1.82 12.26
N ILE A 170 13.83 -2.90 11.76
CA ILE A 170 13.16 -4.10 11.28
C ILE A 170 13.41 -5.18 12.31
N LYS A 171 12.37 -5.88 12.76
CA LYS A 171 12.50 -6.99 13.69
C LYS A 171 11.94 -8.26 13.10
N LEU A 172 12.63 -9.38 13.34
CA LEU A 172 12.22 -10.70 12.89
C LEU A 172 11.77 -11.52 14.11
N TRP A 173 10.63 -12.22 13.94
CA TRP A 173 9.96 -12.97 14.97
C TRP A 173 9.64 -14.37 14.47
N ALA A 174 10.05 -15.40 15.18
CA ALA A 174 9.52 -16.74 15.01
C ALA A 174 8.31 -16.95 15.94
N LEU A 175 7.44 -17.87 15.58
CA LEU A 175 6.30 -18.26 16.42
C LEU A 175 6.47 -19.70 16.88
N ASP A 176 6.44 -19.90 18.20
CA ASP A 176 6.32 -21.23 18.81
C ASP A 176 4.94 -21.35 19.48
N ASN A 177 4.06 -22.17 18.89
CA ASN A 177 2.69 -22.35 19.36
C ASN A 177 1.91 -21.02 19.51
N GLY A 178 2.20 -20.04 18.62
CA GLY A 178 1.61 -18.70 18.66
C GLY A 178 2.16 -17.77 19.74
N LYS A 179 3.31 -18.12 20.33
CA LYS A 179 4.08 -17.21 21.18
C LYS A 179 5.29 -16.74 20.42
N GLU A 180 5.60 -15.44 20.55
CA GLU A 180 6.73 -14.83 19.86
C GLU A 180 8.07 -15.27 20.43
N ILE A 181 9.04 -15.45 19.53
CA ILE A 181 10.46 -15.54 19.82
C ILE A 181 11.14 -14.46 18.97
N HIS A 182 11.78 -13.48 19.63
CA HIS A 182 12.54 -12.46 18.93
C HIS A 182 13.86 -13.05 18.43
N GLU A 183 14.07 -13.04 17.10
CA GLU A 183 15.24 -13.63 16.46
C GLU A 183 16.30 -12.57 16.13
N GLN A 184 15.90 -11.45 15.51
CA GLN A 184 16.85 -10.46 14.99
C GLN A 184 16.28 -9.05 15.01
N THR A 185 17.17 -8.06 15.24
CA THR A 185 16.88 -6.64 15.00
C THR A 185 17.86 -6.08 13.98
N ILE A 186 17.35 -5.47 12.92
CA ILE A 186 18.10 -4.72 11.93
C ILE A 186 17.82 -3.24 12.18
N ASN A 187 18.89 -2.45 12.41
CA ASN A 187 18.78 -1.02 12.63
C ASN A 187 18.85 -0.29 11.29
N GLU A 188 17.91 0.64 11.07
CA GLU A 188 17.81 1.52 9.91
C GLU A 188 18.11 2.97 10.33
N ASP A 189 18.50 3.78 9.38
CA ASP A 189 18.72 5.21 9.59
C ASP A 189 17.47 6.07 9.32
N GLY A 190 16.37 5.43 8.87
CA GLY A 190 15.06 6.03 8.61
C GLY A 190 13.89 5.17 9.06
N LYS A 191 12.68 5.74 9.01
CA LYS A 191 11.43 5.02 9.31
C LYS A 191 11.19 3.96 8.23
N VAL A 192 10.72 2.78 8.62
CA VAL A 192 10.46 1.66 7.70
C VAL A 192 8.97 1.61 7.37
N PHE A 193 8.62 1.84 6.10
CA PHE A 193 7.23 1.95 5.63
C PHE A 193 6.70 0.70 4.94
N SER A 194 7.56 -0.07 4.28
CA SER A 194 7.17 -1.29 3.60
C SER A 194 8.31 -2.29 3.59
N LEU A 195 7.96 -3.56 3.67
CA LEU A 195 8.88 -4.69 3.59
C LEU A 195 8.45 -5.62 2.46
N LEU A 196 9.42 -6.26 1.81
CA LEU A 196 9.19 -7.28 0.79
C LEU A 196 10.33 -8.31 0.82
N GLU A 197 10.02 -9.58 1.07
CA GLU A 197 10.95 -10.66 0.80
C GLU A 197 11.01 -10.90 -0.71
N PHE A 198 12.18 -10.61 -1.32
CA PHE A 198 12.34 -10.77 -2.77
C PHE A 198 12.81 -12.18 -3.13
N ASP A 199 13.87 -12.66 -2.49
CA ASP A 199 14.40 -14.01 -2.59
C ASP A 199 14.57 -14.61 -1.20
N ASP A 200 14.96 -15.90 -1.13
CA ASP A 200 15.21 -16.57 0.14
C ASP A 200 16.27 -15.78 0.94
N ASN A 201 15.87 -15.31 2.13
CA ASN A 201 16.66 -14.47 3.02
C ASN A 201 17.08 -13.10 2.47
N MET A 202 16.51 -12.64 1.34
CA MET A 202 16.75 -11.30 0.79
C MET A 202 15.53 -10.41 1.02
N LEU A 203 15.68 -9.41 1.89
CA LEU A 203 14.61 -8.50 2.29
C LEU A 203 14.84 -7.11 1.70
N LEU A 204 13.79 -6.54 1.11
CA LEU A 204 13.74 -5.13 0.71
C LEU A 204 12.95 -4.33 1.76
N SER A 205 13.48 -3.19 2.18
CA SER A 205 12.83 -2.23 3.06
C SER A 205 12.69 -0.87 2.38
N ALA A 206 11.50 -0.28 2.41
CA ALA A 206 11.28 1.10 1.99
C ALA A 206 11.51 2.04 3.17
N ILE A 207 12.45 2.98 3.03
CA ILE A 207 12.97 3.81 4.11
C ILE A 207 12.72 5.28 3.80
N ASP A 208 12.29 6.01 4.82
CA ASP A 208 12.15 7.46 4.82
C ASP A 208 12.98 8.04 5.97
N LYS A 209 14.04 8.78 5.62
CA LYS A 209 14.95 9.43 6.57
C LYS A 209 14.54 10.86 6.89
N THR A 210 13.44 11.34 6.32
CA THR A 210 12.99 12.71 6.56
C THR A 210 12.75 12.94 8.04
N PRO A 211 13.31 14.02 8.62
CA PRO A 211 13.06 14.40 10.01
C PRO A 211 11.57 14.67 10.27
N ASP A 212 11.13 14.44 11.52
CA ASP A 212 9.73 14.63 11.92
C ASP A 212 9.28 16.11 11.92
N ASP A 213 10.24 17.04 11.91
CA ASP A 213 10.05 18.50 12.00
C ASP A 213 10.06 19.21 10.64
N ILE A 214 10.27 18.49 9.53
CA ILE A 214 10.18 19.09 8.19
C ILE A 214 8.74 19.51 7.91
N GLN A 215 8.55 20.83 7.69
CA GLN A 215 7.26 21.43 7.38
C GLN A 215 7.02 21.64 5.88
N GLU A 216 8.07 21.56 5.05
CA GLU A 216 7.99 21.82 3.61
C GLU A 216 8.58 20.65 2.80
N ILE A 217 7.81 20.17 1.83
CA ILE A 217 8.22 19.07 0.93
C ILE A 217 9.51 19.39 0.16
N ASN A 218 9.76 20.66 -0.14
CA ASN A 218 10.96 21.13 -0.84
C ASN A 218 12.27 20.91 -0.07
N GLN A 219 12.19 20.57 1.23
CA GLN A 219 13.36 20.30 2.08
C GLN A 219 13.75 18.81 2.08
N ILE A 220 12.90 17.94 1.50
CA ILE A 220 13.18 16.50 1.41
C ILE A 220 14.22 16.26 0.31
N SER A 221 15.36 15.67 0.69
CA SER A 221 16.35 15.22 -0.26
C SER A 221 15.92 13.90 -0.90
N LYS A 222 16.18 13.73 -2.22
CA LYS A 222 15.98 12.43 -2.89
C LYS A 222 16.84 11.31 -2.29
N ASP A 223 17.89 11.66 -1.55
CA ASP A 223 18.75 10.71 -0.86
C ASP A 223 18.13 10.22 0.47
N ASP A 224 17.08 10.90 0.96
CA ASP A 224 16.37 10.51 2.16
C ASP A 224 15.32 9.44 1.91
N ILE A 225 14.93 9.23 0.65
CA ILE A 225 13.93 8.24 0.23
C ILE A 225 14.62 7.14 -0.57
N LEU A 226 14.65 5.94 -0.01
CA LEU A 226 15.31 4.82 -0.67
C LEU A 226 14.65 3.47 -0.36
N ILE A 227 15.00 2.47 -1.17
CA ILE A 227 14.66 1.07 -0.92
C ILE A 227 15.97 0.33 -0.69
N ARG A 228 16.12 -0.27 0.48
CA ARG A 228 17.34 -0.93 0.90
C ARG A 228 17.21 -2.44 0.82
N LEU A 229 18.23 -3.09 0.32
CA LEU A 229 18.32 -4.55 0.23
C LEU A 229 19.19 -5.09 1.37
N TRP A 230 18.67 -6.10 2.06
CA TRP A 230 19.31 -6.79 3.17
C TRP A 230 19.50 -8.27 2.85
N ASP A 231 20.62 -8.83 3.27
CA ASP A 231 20.82 -10.28 3.40
C ASP A 231 20.58 -10.67 4.86
N LEU A 232 19.52 -11.39 5.12
CA LEU A 232 19.12 -11.81 6.48
C LEU A 232 20.07 -12.86 7.09
N ASN A 233 20.90 -13.53 6.27
CA ASN A 233 21.93 -14.44 6.76
C ASN A 233 23.21 -13.71 7.19
N SER A 234 23.36 -12.43 6.82
CA SER A 234 24.55 -11.66 7.17
C SER A 234 24.55 -11.31 8.65
N GLN A 235 25.58 -11.74 9.36
CA GLN A 235 25.77 -11.39 10.78
C GLN A 235 26.16 -9.92 10.99
N ASP A 236 26.62 -9.26 9.94
CA ASP A 236 27.13 -7.88 10.03
C ASP A 236 26.03 -6.81 10.02
N ASN A 237 24.76 -7.19 9.78
CA ASN A 237 23.63 -6.25 9.63
C ASN A 237 23.94 -5.11 8.66
N LYS A 238 24.66 -5.40 7.57
CA LYS A 238 24.98 -4.43 6.52
C LYS A 238 24.04 -4.58 5.35
N SER A 239 23.57 -3.44 4.83
CA SER A 239 22.80 -3.42 3.61
C SER A 239 23.64 -3.84 2.43
N VAL A 240 23.03 -4.58 1.51
CA VAL A 240 23.66 -5.05 0.27
C VAL A 240 23.65 -3.97 -0.81
N PHE A 241 22.53 -3.22 -0.90
CA PHE A 241 22.35 -2.19 -1.93
C PHE A 241 21.21 -1.23 -1.59
N ASP A 242 21.32 0.03 -2.05
CA ASP A 242 20.29 1.05 -1.94
C ASP A 242 19.75 1.43 -3.32
N PHE A 243 18.46 1.19 -3.59
CA PHE A 243 17.75 1.66 -4.77
C PHE A 243 17.23 3.07 -4.53
N LYS A 244 17.59 4.02 -5.38
CA LYS A 244 17.21 5.44 -5.29
C LYS A 244 16.46 5.88 -6.55
N GLY A 245 15.39 6.66 -6.42
CA GLY A 245 14.67 7.14 -7.61
C GLY A 245 13.31 7.77 -7.35
N HIS A 246 12.63 7.43 -6.25
CA HIS A 246 11.46 8.18 -5.78
C HIS A 246 11.88 9.50 -5.16
N SER A 247 11.01 10.52 -5.27
CA SER A 247 11.23 11.83 -4.67
C SER A 247 10.50 12.02 -3.35
N LEU A 248 9.54 11.15 -3.05
CA LEU A 248 8.78 11.14 -1.80
C LEU A 248 8.63 9.70 -1.30
N ARG A 249 8.13 9.54 -0.07
CA ARG A 249 7.95 8.30 0.66
C ARG A 249 7.40 7.15 -0.20
N VAL A 250 8.04 6.00 -0.11
CA VAL A 250 7.59 4.75 -0.72
C VAL A 250 6.63 4.04 0.24
N ASN A 251 5.41 3.75 -0.22
CA ASN A 251 4.34 3.19 0.61
C ASN A 251 4.20 1.67 0.50
N ALA A 252 4.49 1.10 -0.67
CA ALA A 252 4.42 -0.36 -0.85
C ALA A 252 5.46 -0.87 -1.84
N LEU A 253 5.89 -2.10 -1.60
CA LEU A 253 6.80 -2.88 -2.43
C LEU A 253 6.11 -4.17 -2.85
N VAL A 254 6.24 -4.58 -4.12
CA VAL A 254 5.63 -5.79 -4.67
C VAL A 254 6.61 -6.51 -5.60
N LYS A 255 6.81 -7.81 -5.40
CA LYS A 255 7.56 -8.67 -6.32
C LYS A 255 6.72 -8.92 -7.57
N CYS A 256 7.22 -8.52 -8.75
CA CYS A 256 6.55 -8.77 -10.02
C CYS A 256 6.92 -10.16 -10.59
N ASN A 257 8.17 -10.54 -10.48
CA ASN A 257 8.74 -11.86 -10.79
C ASN A 257 10.15 -11.98 -10.21
N ASP A 258 10.91 -13.01 -10.58
CA ASP A 258 12.26 -13.25 -10.03
C ASP A 258 13.33 -12.24 -10.46
N LYS A 259 13.00 -11.32 -11.38
CA LYS A 259 13.94 -10.27 -11.85
C LYS A 259 13.50 -8.87 -11.50
N PHE A 260 12.22 -8.66 -11.29
CA PHE A 260 11.64 -7.33 -11.17
C PHE A 260 10.78 -7.19 -9.92
N PHE A 261 10.86 -6.03 -9.29
CA PHE A 261 9.91 -5.59 -8.29
C PHE A 261 9.39 -4.18 -8.61
N ALA A 262 8.28 -3.83 -8.04
CA ALA A 262 7.64 -2.52 -8.16
C ALA A 262 7.61 -1.83 -6.80
N SER A 263 7.71 -0.51 -6.80
CA SER A 263 7.48 0.36 -5.65
C SER A 263 6.48 1.45 -6.00
N CYS A 264 5.58 1.79 -5.09
CA CYS A 264 4.68 2.93 -5.25
C CYS A 264 4.91 3.99 -4.17
N SER A 265 4.65 5.26 -4.50
CA SER A 265 5.11 6.39 -3.69
C SER A 265 4.08 7.53 -3.61
N ASN A 266 4.31 8.40 -2.61
CA ASN A 266 3.64 9.69 -2.48
C ASN A 266 3.99 10.66 -3.63
N ASP A 267 5.00 10.36 -4.46
CA ASP A 267 5.32 11.13 -5.68
C ASP A 267 4.40 10.80 -6.86
N ASN A 268 3.30 10.10 -6.63
CA ASN A 268 2.26 9.70 -7.59
C ASN A 268 2.75 8.74 -8.68
N THR A 269 3.91 8.12 -8.49
CA THR A 269 4.51 7.21 -9.46
C THR A 269 4.66 5.79 -8.92
N ILE A 270 4.70 4.82 -9.84
CA ILE A 270 5.18 3.47 -9.59
C ILE A 270 6.50 3.31 -10.35
N ILE A 271 7.55 2.84 -9.68
CA ILE A 271 8.82 2.52 -10.34
C ILE A 271 8.97 1.01 -10.41
N ILE A 272 9.31 0.52 -11.60
CA ILE A 272 9.72 -0.86 -11.84
C ILE A 272 11.24 -0.93 -11.77
N TRP A 273 11.74 -1.82 -10.93
CA TRP A 273 13.15 -2.01 -10.67
C TRP A 273 13.64 -3.34 -11.23
N ASP A 274 14.81 -3.32 -11.85
CA ASP A 274 15.55 -4.52 -12.17
C ASP A 274 16.38 -4.93 -10.94
N TYR A 275 16.00 -6.02 -10.30
CA TYR A 275 16.69 -6.53 -9.12
C TYR A 275 18.09 -7.06 -9.44
N VAL A 276 18.26 -7.70 -10.62
CA VAL A 276 19.51 -8.32 -11.02
C VAL A 276 20.57 -7.26 -11.38
N PHE A 277 20.17 -6.29 -12.20
CA PHE A 277 21.05 -5.20 -12.62
C PHE A 277 21.05 -4.01 -11.66
N ARG A 278 20.26 -4.05 -10.58
CA ARG A 278 20.24 -3.03 -9.53
C ARG A 278 19.93 -1.63 -10.03
N GLN A 279 18.99 -1.52 -10.96
CA GLN A 279 18.66 -0.25 -11.61
C GLN A 279 17.17 -0.07 -11.82
N LYS A 280 16.78 1.18 -11.99
CA LYS A 280 15.45 1.56 -12.43
C LYS A 280 15.23 1.12 -13.89
N ARG A 281 14.14 0.39 -14.14
CA ARG A 281 13.73 -0.05 -15.49
C ARG A 281 12.72 0.91 -16.11
N ASN A 282 11.65 1.24 -15.40
CA ASN A 282 10.54 2.04 -15.93
C ASN A 282 9.86 2.81 -14.82
N THR A 283 9.07 3.83 -15.20
CA THR A 283 8.20 4.58 -14.29
C THR A 283 6.81 4.64 -14.89
N LEU A 284 5.81 4.17 -14.13
CA LEU A 284 4.39 4.23 -14.50
C LEU A 284 3.81 5.52 -13.91
N GLN A 285 3.12 6.29 -14.74
CA GLN A 285 2.46 7.54 -14.39
C GLN A 285 1.00 7.48 -14.78
N GLY A 286 0.12 8.11 -13.99
CA GLY A 286 -1.31 8.17 -14.29
C GLY A 286 -2.21 8.36 -13.07
N HIS A 287 -1.75 8.04 -11.85
CA HIS A 287 -2.40 8.54 -10.64
C HIS A 287 -2.12 10.03 -10.49
N THR A 288 -3.11 10.76 -9.97
CA THR A 288 -3.03 12.22 -9.80
C THR A 288 -2.68 12.63 -8.37
N ASP A 289 -2.61 11.64 -7.46
CA ASP A 289 -2.24 11.84 -6.06
C ASP A 289 -1.49 10.60 -5.53
N CYS A 290 -0.99 10.65 -4.29
CA CYS A 290 -0.19 9.64 -3.61
C CYS A 290 -0.70 8.22 -3.85
N ILE A 291 0.17 7.31 -4.24
CA ILE A 291 -0.16 5.88 -4.36
C ILE A 291 0.14 5.22 -3.02
N LEU A 292 -0.89 4.67 -2.38
CA LEU A 292 -0.85 4.24 -0.99
C LEU A 292 -0.70 2.74 -0.78
N CYS A 293 -1.15 1.96 -1.76
CA CYS A 293 -1.08 0.49 -1.73
C CYS A 293 -0.95 -0.08 -3.14
N MET A 294 -0.39 -1.28 -3.24
CA MET A 294 -0.19 -1.96 -4.51
C MET A 294 -0.09 -3.46 -4.28
N ILE A 295 -0.64 -4.25 -5.21
CA ILE A 295 -0.54 -5.71 -5.23
C ILE A 295 -0.24 -6.19 -6.66
N LEU A 296 0.34 -7.39 -6.77
CA LEU A 296 0.41 -8.14 -8.03
C LEU A 296 -0.85 -9.02 -8.13
N LEU A 297 -1.58 -8.91 -9.22
CA LEU A 297 -2.72 -9.76 -9.50
C LEU A 297 -2.29 -11.13 -10.06
N LYS A 298 -3.17 -12.13 -9.98
CA LYS A 298 -2.89 -13.50 -10.43
C LYS A 298 -2.61 -13.61 -11.94
N ASP A 299 -3.10 -12.65 -12.72
CA ASP A 299 -2.83 -12.56 -14.16
C ASP A 299 -1.47 -11.91 -14.48
N GLY A 300 -0.71 -11.52 -13.45
CA GLY A 300 0.59 -10.87 -13.57
C GLY A 300 0.56 -9.37 -13.79
N THR A 301 -0.61 -8.73 -13.77
CA THR A 301 -0.73 -7.26 -13.80
C THR A 301 -0.56 -6.65 -12.41
N LEU A 302 -0.18 -5.37 -12.31
CA LEU A 302 -0.16 -4.64 -11.05
C LEU A 302 -1.50 -3.94 -10.82
N CYS A 303 -1.93 -3.89 -9.55
CA CYS A 303 -3.10 -3.14 -9.11
C CYS A 303 -2.68 -2.18 -8.00
N SER A 304 -2.98 -0.89 -8.16
CA SER A 304 -2.61 0.17 -7.21
C SER A 304 -3.82 0.95 -6.74
N GLY A 305 -3.82 1.36 -5.45
CA GLY A 305 -4.82 2.23 -4.85
C GLY A 305 -4.19 3.55 -4.42
N SER A 306 -4.91 4.65 -4.63
CA SER A 306 -4.37 6.00 -4.47
C SER A 306 -5.25 6.92 -3.63
N ALA A 307 -4.64 8.00 -3.16
CA ALA A 307 -5.31 9.14 -2.55
C ALA A 307 -6.21 9.88 -3.56
N ASP A 308 -6.02 9.69 -4.88
CA ASP A 308 -6.92 10.18 -5.93
C ASP A 308 -8.27 9.44 -5.99
N THR A 309 -8.55 8.58 -5.00
CA THR A 309 -9.77 7.79 -4.83
C THR A 309 -9.96 6.65 -5.82
N THR A 310 -9.03 6.46 -6.76
CA THR A 310 -9.12 5.43 -7.79
C THR A 310 -8.22 4.23 -7.51
N ILE A 311 -8.57 3.12 -8.16
CA ILE A 311 -7.74 1.94 -8.27
C ILE A 311 -7.35 1.81 -9.74
N LYS A 312 -6.06 1.58 -10.04
CA LYS A 312 -5.58 1.40 -11.40
C LYS A 312 -4.93 0.04 -11.58
N ILE A 313 -5.17 -0.55 -12.77
CA ILE A 313 -4.57 -1.81 -13.19
C ILE A 313 -3.57 -1.52 -14.31
N TRP A 314 -2.37 -2.12 -14.22
CA TRP A 314 -1.24 -1.78 -15.07
C TRP A 314 -0.62 -3.01 -15.74
N ASP A 315 -0.36 -2.90 -17.04
CA ASP A 315 0.65 -3.73 -17.69
C ASP A 315 2.02 -3.12 -17.41
N TRP A 316 2.66 -3.56 -16.33
CA TRP A 316 3.92 -3.00 -15.88
C TRP A 316 5.08 -3.26 -16.85
N ASN A 317 4.98 -4.33 -17.68
CA ASN A 317 5.96 -4.63 -18.71
C ASN A 317 5.91 -3.60 -19.85
N LYS A 318 4.71 -3.27 -20.32
CA LYS A 318 4.50 -2.27 -21.37
C LYS A 318 4.49 -0.84 -20.84
N GLY A 319 4.31 -0.66 -19.53
CA GLY A 319 4.34 0.65 -18.91
C GLY A 319 3.05 1.46 -19.04
N ASN A 320 1.90 0.84 -19.27
CA ASN A 320 0.62 1.51 -19.46
C ASN A 320 -0.44 1.08 -18.45
N CYS A 321 -1.33 2.04 -18.11
CA CYS A 321 -2.54 1.76 -17.37
C CYS A 321 -3.54 1.05 -18.29
N ILE A 322 -4.01 -0.14 -17.90
CA ILE A 322 -4.99 -0.94 -18.64
C ILE A 322 -6.40 -0.50 -18.26
N ASN A 323 -6.62 -0.22 -16.97
CA ASN A 323 -7.94 0.01 -16.43
C ASN A 323 -7.92 0.93 -15.20
N THR A 324 -9.07 1.59 -14.94
CA THR A 324 -9.28 2.41 -13.75
C THR A 324 -10.65 2.07 -13.14
N LEU A 325 -10.64 1.66 -11.86
CA LEU A 325 -11.84 1.41 -11.07
C LEU A 325 -12.13 2.65 -10.22
N SER A 326 -13.33 3.19 -10.34
CA SER A 326 -13.79 4.36 -9.60
C SER A 326 -15.01 4.00 -8.77
N GLY A 327 -15.14 4.57 -7.58
CA GLY A 327 -16.29 4.31 -6.71
C GLY A 327 -16.05 4.57 -5.24
N HIS A 328 -14.79 4.62 -4.78
CA HIS A 328 -14.46 5.13 -3.46
C HIS A 328 -14.59 6.66 -3.42
N ASN A 329 -15.00 7.19 -2.26
CA ASN A 329 -15.17 8.63 -2.03
C ASN A 329 -13.97 9.27 -1.32
N HIS A 330 -12.99 8.44 -0.92
CA HIS A 330 -11.78 8.88 -0.24
C HIS A 330 -10.61 7.93 -0.58
N TRP A 331 -9.42 8.17 -0.03
CA TRP A 331 -8.18 7.46 -0.29
C TRP A 331 -8.32 5.95 -0.21
N VAL A 332 -7.89 5.23 -1.25
CA VAL A 332 -7.78 3.78 -1.23
C VAL A 332 -6.52 3.39 -0.49
N LYS A 333 -6.68 2.75 0.69
CA LYS A 333 -5.59 2.48 1.63
C LYS A 333 -5.00 1.07 1.54
N CYS A 334 -5.80 0.10 1.11
CA CYS A 334 -5.38 -1.28 1.04
C CYS A 334 -6.11 -2.03 -0.07
N LEU A 335 -5.45 -3.05 -0.60
CA LEU A 335 -5.92 -3.93 -1.66
C LEU A 335 -5.57 -5.37 -1.32
N THR A 336 -6.42 -6.30 -1.73
CA THR A 336 -6.11 -7.73 -1.80
C THR A 336 -6.86 -8.36 -2.96
N GLN A 337 -6.39 -9.51 -3.45
CA GLN A 337 -7.11 -10.32 -4.42
C GLN A 337 -7.45 -11.67 -3.80
N LEU A 338 -8.71 -12.04 -3.86
CA LEU A 338 -9.19 -13.33 -3.35
C LEU A 338 -8.80 -14.49 -4.26
N SER A 339 -8.91 -15.72 -3.73
CA SER A 339 -8.64 -16.95 -4.48
C SER A 339 -9.53 -17.10 -5.72
N ASN A 340 -10.76 -16.59 -5.69
CA ASN A 340 -11.71 -16.57 -6.81
C ASN A 340 -11.47 -15.46 -7.85
N GLY A 341 -10.47 -14.59 -7.63
CA GLY A 341 -10.09 -13.51 -8.55
C GLY A 341 -10.68 -12.15 -8.23
N TYR A 342 -11.63 -12.02 -7.31
CA TYR A 342 -12.18 -10.73 -6.90
C TYR A 342 -11.11 -9.85 -6.27
N ILE A 343 -11.11 -8.56 -6.62
CA ILE A 343 -10.29 -7.55 -5.96
C ILE A 343 -11.11 -6.97 -4.80
N ILE A 344 -10.49 -6.83 -3.65
CA ILE A 344 -11.08 -6.18 -2.47
C ILE A 344 -10.25 -4.93 -2.17
N SER A 345 -10.93 -3.83 -1.95
CA SER A 345 -10.29 -2.56 -1.59
C SER A 345 -10.88 -2.00 -0.29
N GLY A 346 -10.01 -1.47 0.56
CA GLY A 346 -10.41 -0.73 1.76
C GLY A 346 -9.97 0.73 1.66
N SER A 347 -10.80 1.62 2.16
CA SER A 347 -10.63 3.06 1.99
C SER A 347 -10.78 3.86 3.28
N GLN A 348 -10.34 5.09 3.22
CA GLN A 348 -10.56 6.11 4.25
C GLN A 348 -12.02 6.60 4.29
N ASP A 349 -12.87 6.22 3.32
CA ASP A 349 -14.32 6.40 3.38
C ASP A 349 -15.01 5.37 4.30
N ASN A 350 -14.23 4.51 4.98
CA ASN A 350 -14.64 3.45 5.92
C ASN A 350 -15.34 2.26 5.23
N ILE A 351 -15.34 2.24 3.89
CA ILE A 351 -16.01 1.23 3.08
C ILE A 351 -14.97 0.22 2.56
N ILE A 352 -15.37 -1.03 2.49
CA ILE A 352 -14.68 -2.09 1.77
C ILE A 352 -15.50 -2.38 0.53
N LYS A 353 -14.87 -2.35 -0.65
CA LYS A 353 -15.54 -2.65 -1.93
C LYS A 353 -15.03 -3.96 -2.51
N ILE A 354 -15.95 -4.72 -3.09
CA ILE A 354 -15.67 -5.97 -3.80
C ILE A 354 -15.84 -5.74 -5.29
N TRP A 355 -14.80 -6.05 -6.06
CA TRP A 355 -14.75 -5.81 -7.51
C TRP A 355 -14.66 -7.13 -8.26
N ASP A 356 -15.56 -7.30 -9.24
CA ASP A 356 -15.51 -8.35 -10.27
C ASP A 356 -15.16 -7.70 -11.60
N GLY A 357 -13.91 -7.86 -12.04
CA GLY A 357 -13.36 -7.09 -13.15
C GLY A 357 -13.50 -5.59 -12.89
N ASN A 358 -14.30 -4.89 -13.70
CA ASN A 358 -14.49 -3.44 -13.63
C ASN A 358 -15.70 -3.01 -12.80
N ARG A 359 -16.46 -3.97 -12.25
CA ARG A 359 -17.71 -3.67 -11.56
C ARG A 359 -17.54 -3.81 -10.06
N ASN A 360 -17.97 -2.78 -9.33
CA ASN A 360 -18.23 -2.92 -7.90
C ASN A 360 -19.49 -3.76 -7.71
N ILE A 361 -19.36 -4.92 -7.06
CA ILE A 361 -20.46 -5.87 -6.85
C ILE A 361 -21.02 -5.84 -5.43
N ALA A 362 -20.27 -5.34 -4.45
CA ALA A 362 -20.74 -5.17 -3.08
C ALA A 362 -19.92 -4.12 -2.32
N ASP A 363 -20.59 -3.48 -1.34
CA ASP A 363 -20.00 -2.56 -0.37
C ASP A 363 -20.24 -3.11 1.05
N LEU A 364 -19.15 -3.25 1.83
CA LEU A 364 -19.19 -3.69 3.22
C LEU A 364 -18.96 -2.46 4.12
N GLN A 365 -19.97 -2.11 4.97
CA GLN A 365 -20.01 -0.83 5.70
C GLN A 365 -20.35 -1.05 7.17
N GLU A 366 -19.36 -1.50 7.95
CA GLU A 366 -19.55 -1.62 9.42
C GLU A 366 -18.36 -1.05 10.20
N HIS A 367 -17.24 -0.72 9.53
CA HIS A 367 -16.16 0.01 10.17
C HIS A 367 -16.54 1.49 10.35
N ASN A 368 -16.17 2.06 11.49
CA ASN A 368 -16.48 3.44 11.84
C ASN A 368 -15.36 4.43 11.46
N ARG A 369 -14.20 3.91 11.04
CA ARG A 369 -13.05 4.69 10.59
C ARG A 369 -12.35 3.95 9.43
N SER A 370 -11.33 4.60 8.87
CA SER A 370 -10.53 4.13 7.74
C SER A 370 -10.13 2.66 7.84
N VAL A 371 -10.35 1.90 6.77
CA VAL A 371 -9.86 0.53 6.61
C VAL A 371 -8.43 0.56 6.11
N ARG A 372 -7.50 -0.04 6.84
CA ARG A 372 -6.06 0.11 6.62
C ARG A 372 -5.38 -1.12 6.05
N SER A 373 -5.88 -2.30 6.35
CA SER A 373 -5.31 -3.58 5.88
C SER A 373 -6.41 -4.61 5.69
N ILE A 374 -6.22 -5.49 4.71
CA ILE A 374 -7.13 -6.58 4.38
C ILE A 374 -6.31 -7.82 4.04
N CYS A 375 -6.69 -8.96 4.58
CA CYS A 375 -6.17 -10.26 4.14
C CYS A 375 -7.29 -11.27 3.97
N GLN A 376 -7.10 -12.23 3.06
CA GLN A 376 -7.97 -13.42 2.95
C GLN A 376 -7.57 -14.42 4.05
N ILE A 377 -8.53 -15.08 4.66
CA ILE A 377 -8.30 -16.12 5.67
C ILE A 377 -8.17 -17.46 4.94
N GLY A 378 -6.94 -17.93 4.77
CA GLY A 378 -6.64 -19.14 3.99
C GLY A 378 -7.23 -19.07 2.57
N ASN A 379 -7.73 -20.18 2.08
CA ASN A 379 -8.44 -20.27 0.78
C ASN A 379 -9.96 -20.24 0.96
N THR A 380 -10.46 -19.57 1.99
CA THR A 380 -11.89 -19.49 2.32
C THR A 380 -12.56 -18.26 1.71
N ASN A 381 -13.88 -18.15 1.87
CA ASN A 381 -14.64 -16.95 1.52
C ASN A 381 -14.66 -15.90 2.64
N TYR A 382 -13.74 -15.99 3.60
CA TYR A 382 -13.62 -15.04 4.69
C TYR A 382 -12.43 -14.13 4.49
N ILE A 383 -12.60 -12.85 4.85
CA ILE A 383 -11.52 -11.88 4.94
C ILE A 383 -11.45 -11.30 6.35
N ALA A 384 -10.26 -10.87 6.74
CA ALA A 384 -10.03 -10.04 7.92
C ALA A 384 -9.65 -8.63 7.48
N THR A 385 -10.20 -7.62 8.15
CA THR A 385 -9.93 -6.20 7.88
C THR A 385 -9.52 -5.49 9.16
N ALA A 386 -8.46 -4.70 9.09
CA ALA A 386 -7.97 -3.86 10.17
C ALA A 386 -8.36 -2.40 9.94
N SER A 387 -8.78 -1.72 11.01
CA SER A 387 -9.28 -0.35 10.90
C SER A 387 -8.73 0.59 11.98
N PHE A 388 -8.77 1.87 11.67
CA PHE A 388 -8.51 2.95 12.61
C PHE A 388 -9.57 3.06 13.73
N ASP A 389 -10.66 2.30 13.65
CA ASP A 389 -11.64 2.16 14.74
C ASP A 389 -11.18 1.22 15.87
N HIS A 390 -9.93 0.79 15.85
CA HIS A 390 -9.24 -0.07 16.80
C HIS A 390 -9.67 -1.55 16.75
N THR A 391 -10.48 -1.93 15.76
CA THR A 391 -11.01 -3.28 15.61
C THR A 391 -10.46 -4.00 14.39
N ILE A 392 -10.57 -5.32 14.42
CA ILE A 392 -10.47 -6.19 13.25
C ILE A 392 -11.84 -6.81 13.05
N LYS A 393 -12.35 -6.81 11.82
CA LYS A 393 -13.61 -7.48 11.50
C LYS A 393 -13.35 -8.66 10.57
N ILE A 394 -14.05 -9.75 10.83
CA ILE A 394 -14.07 -10.93 9.96
C ILE A 394 -15.37 -10.89 9.16
N TRP A 395 -15.27 -11.04 7.85
CA TRP A 395 -16.40 -10.92 6.92
C TRP A 395 -16.60 -12.21 6.16
N ASP A 396 -17.86 -12.61 5.99
CA ASP A 396 -18.30 -13.61 5.02
C ASP A 396 -18.61 -12.88 3.70
N ILE A 397 -17.76 -13.06 2.71
CA ILE A 397 -17.89 -12.38 1.40
C ILE A 397 -19.15 -12.80 0.66
N ASN A 398 -19.58 -14.05 0.81
CA ASN A 398 -20.79 -14.55 0.15
C ASN A 398 -22.06 -13.89 0.73
N LYS A 399 -22.03 -13.57 2.01
CA LYS A 399 -23.16 -12.91 2.70
C LYS A 399 -23.03 -11.38 2.73
N SER A 400 -21.83 -10.86 2.39
CA SER A 400 -21.50 -9.43 2.50
C SER A 400 -21.77 -8.84 3.89
N THR A 401 -21.53 -9.63 4.95
CA THR A 401 -21.75 -9.24 6.36
C THR A 401 -20.55 -9.59 7.21
N SER A 402 -20.31 -8.82 8.29
CA SER A 402 -19.33 -9.23 9.28
C SER A 402 -19.89 -10.37 10.14
N VAL A 403 -19.04 -11.33 10.44
CA VAL A 403 -19.40 -12.49 11.29
C VAL A 403 -18.76 -12.40 12.67
N GLN A 404 -17.69 -11.60 12.80
CA GLN A 404 -17.01 -11.39 14.08
C GLN A 404 -16.29 -10.05 14.11
N THR A 405 -16.24 -9.42 15.28
CA THR A 405 -15.38 -8.27 15.59
C THR A 405 -14.37 -8.69 16.65
N LEU A 406 -13.07 -8.48 16.38
CA LEU A 406 -11.98 -8.73 17.32
C LEU A 406 -11.60 -7.39 17.95
N GLU A 407 -11.75 -7.31 19.25
CA GLU A 407 -11.42 -6.16 20.07
C GLU A 407 -10.20 -6.46 20.95
N GLY A 408 -9.45 -5.43 21.35
CA GLY A 408 -8.32 -5.60 22.25
C GLY A 408 -7.11 -4.71 21.96
N HIS A 409 -6.98 -4.15 20.74
CA HIS A 409 -6.03 -3.08 20.51
C HIS A 409 -6.54 -1.77 21.11
N SER A 410 -5.64 -1.02 21.77
CA SER A 410 -5.98 0.25 22.41
C SER A 410 -5.87 1.46 21.47
N SER A 411 -5.35 1.25 20.25
CA SER A 411 -5.24 2.28 19.22
C SER A 411 -5.52 1.68 17.83
N SER A 412 -5.39 2.50 16.78
CA SER A 412 -5.66 2.13 15.38
C SER A 412 -4.91 0.85 14.98
N VAL A 413 -5.63 -0.11 14.38
CA VAL A 413 -5.02 -1.32 13.83
C VAL A 413 -4.53 -1.02 12.42
N ILE A 414 -3.23 -1.23 12.20
CA ILE A 414 -2.55 -0.84 10.96
C ILE A 414 -2.42 -1.99 9.99
N ASN A 415 -2.06 -3.18 10.48
CA ASN A 415 -1.91 -4.36 9.64
C ASN A 415 -2.68 -5.54 10.22
N VAL A 416 -3.15 -6.40 9.31
CA VAL A 416 -3.62 -7.75 9.61
C VAL A 416 -3.13 -8.67 8.51
N ILE A 417 -2.54 -9.80 8.88
CA ILE A 417 -2.09 -10.87 8.00
C ILE A 417 -2.65 -12.21 8.49
N TYR A 418 -2.81 -13.16 7.56
CA TYR A 418 -3.12 -14.55 7.88
C TYR A 418 -1.84 -15.37 7.70
N HIS A 419 -1.34 -15.91 8.82
CA HIS A 419 -0.09 -16.66 8.87
C HIS A 419 -0.31 -18.14 8.47
N SER A 420 0.71 -18.76 7.87
CA SER A 420 0.65 -20.13 7.37
C SER A 420 0.36 -21.20 8.44
N ASP A 421 0.60 -20.89 9.73
CA ASP A 421 0.21 -21.74 10.86
C ASP A 421 -1.21 -21.44 11.37
N GLU A 422 -2.06 -20.82 10.51
CA GLU A 422 -3.48 -20.58 10.74
C GLU A 422 -3.79 -19.55 11.84
N TYR A 423 -2.86 -18.62 12.10
CA TYR A 423 -3.09 -17.49 12.97
C TYR A 423 -3.47 -16.23 12.19
N LEU A 424 -4.37 -15.40 12.74
CA LEU A 424 -4.43 -13.99 12.37
C LEU A 424 -3.42 -13.23 13.24
N ILE A 425 -2.65 -12.34 12.62
CA ILE A 425 -1.67 -11.53 13.30
C ILE A 425 -1.94 -10.08 12.95
N SER A 426 -2.02 -9.23 13.95
CA SER A 426 -2.31 -7.80 13.77
C SER A 426 -1.27 -6.94 14.46
N SER A 427 -1.01 -5.76 13.86
CA SER A 427 -0.18 -4.73 14.46
C SER A 427 -0.95 -3.40 14.58
N SER A 428 -0.56 -2.59 15.55
CA SER A 428 -1.30 -1.36 15.88
C SER A 428 -0.37 -0.20 16.24
N ASN A 429 -0.95 1.01 16.21
CA ASN A 429 -0.35 2.22 16.77
C ASN A 429 -0.08 2.10 18.27
N ASP A 430 -0.71 1.16 18.97
CA ASP A 430 -0.40 0.84 20.38
C ASP A 430 0.95 0.12 20.56
N LYS A 431 1.74 -0.04 19.49
CA LYS A 431 3.07 -0.65 19.46
C LYS A 431 3.07 -2.17 19.71
N THR A 432 1.88 -2.78 19.80
CA THR A 432 1.74 -4.21 20.04
C THR A 432 1.47 -4.99 18.77
N ILE A 433 1.88 -6.24 18.80
CA ILE A 433 1.40 -7.29 17.90
C ILE A 433 0.49 -8.19 18.71
N LYS A 434 -0.63 -8.57 18.11
CA LYS A 434 -1.57 -9.53 18.68
C LYS A 434 -1.73 -10.72 17.75
N ILE A 435 -1.77 -11.90 18.37
CA ILE A 435 -1.94 -13.19 17.71
C ILE A 435 -3.30 -13.74 18.10
N TRP A 436 -4.11 -14.07 17.10
CA TRP A 436 -5.47 -14.55 17.24
C TRP A 436 -5.56 -15.96 16.66
N SER A 437 -6.22 -16.87 17.37
CA SER A 437 -6.41 -18.26 16.97
C SER A 437 -7.89 -18.62 16.98
N ASN A 438 -8.29 -19.47 16.05
CA ASN A 438 -9.63 -20.06 15.98
C ASN A 438 -9.63 -21.57 16.34
N HIS A 439 -8.52 -22.03 16.95
CA HIS A 439 -8.33 -23.40 17.46
C HIS A 439 -8.51 -23.48 18.96
#